data_f15add59a07ccc07a21f24a0c32f7cd9
#
_entry.id   f15add59a07ccc07a21f24a0c32f7cd9
#
_cell.length_a   1.000
_cell.length_b   1.000
_cell.length_c   1.000
_cell.angle_alpha   90.00
_cell.angle_beta   90.00
_cell.angle_gamma   90.00
#
_symmetry.space_group_name_H-M   'P 1'
#
loop_
_entity.id
_entity.type
_entity.pdbx_description
1 polymer ?
#
loop_
_entity_poly.entity_id
_entity_poly.type
_entity_poly.pdbx_seq_one_letter_code
_entity_poly.pdbx_strand_id
1 'polypeptide(L)'
;MKILAVDDEKLALEALVQAISEADGESTVCAFRSPDQAAEFAGKEKPEIAFLDITMRGMDGIRLAELLMEKDPGIQVIFTTGHENYMKDAFRIHAGGYVTKPVTPEKIRKELAVAKMRLAGAAARPGGSADIPVISVEGMDEPETSESPRLFVRCFGNFQVFLDGESRQLVFPSAKSAELFAYLIDRNGALCTNAEILSALWEDDGADERSHMSYFKKIRREMENTLAGCGCRDVLFRVWGGLGVVPEKVSCDYYEYLRRPDAFRLSHAYRGEYMSQYSWAEVTHAALERENHDQ
;
A
#
# COMPACT_ATOMS: atom_id res chain seq x y z
N MET A 1 4.76 1.30 -22.83
CA MET A 1 4.65 2.15 -21.63
C MET A 1 5.79 3.17 -21.66
N LYS A 2 5.54 4.43 -21.27
CA LYS A 2 6.60 5.46 -21.18
C LYS A 2 7.05 5.61 -19.74
N ILE A 3 8.36 5.54 -19.52
CA ILE A 3 8.99 5.70 -18.20
C ILE A 3 9.89 6.94 -18.24
N LEU A 4 9.66 7.87 -17.33
CA LEU A 4 10.51 9.02 -17.12
C LEU A 4 11.63 8.65 -16.11
N ALA A 5 12.89 8.98 -16.40
CA ALA A 5 14.02 8.80 -15.51
C ALA A 5 14.74 10.13 -15.29
N VAL A 6 14.90 10.59 -14.05
CA VAL A 6 15.49 11.89 -13.73
C VAL A 6 16.55 11.76 -12.63
N ASP A 7 17.77 12.21 -12.95
CA ASP A 7 18.91 12.24 -12.02
C ASP A 7 19.92 13.24 -12.56
N ASP A 8 20.37 14.24 -11.79
CA ASP A 8 21.30 15.28 -12.27
C ASP A 8 22.73 14.75 -12.41
N GLU A 9 23.05 13.61 -11.81
CA GLU A 9 24.32 12.92 -11.96
C GLU A 9 24.31 12.00 -13.18
N LYS A 10 25.17 12.29 -14.17
CA LYS A 10 25.20 11.56 -15.44
C LYS A 10 25.36 10.04 -15.27
N LEU A 11 26.30 9.60 -14.43
CA LEU A 11 26.56 8.18 -14.23
C LEU A 11 25.42 7.45 -13.51
N ALA A 12 24.77 8.12 -12.55
CA ALA A 12 23.61 7.58 -11.85
C ALA A 12 22.41 7.44 -12.80
N LEU A 13 22.18 8.44 -13.66
CA LEU A 13 21.12 8.38 -14.67
C LEU A 13 21.39 7.26 -15.69
N GLU A 14 22.61 7.10 -16.18
CA GLU A 14 22.98 6.01 -17.09
C GLU A 14 22.74 4.64 -16.45
N ALA A 15 23.16 4.46 -15.19
CA ALA A 15 22.92 3.22 -14.43
C ALA A 15 21.42 2.95 -14.22
N LEU A 16 20.64 4.00 -13.94
CA LEU A 16 19.18 3.89 -13.77
C LEU A 16 18.51 3.47 -15.09
N VAL A 17 18.84 4.11 -16.20
CA VAL A 17 18.31 3.78 -17.54
C VAL A 17 18.65 2.35 -17.91
N GLN A 18 19.90 1.93 -17.69
CA GLN A 18 20.32 0.55 -17.95
C GLN A 18 19.53 -0.42 -17.11
N ALA A 19 19.40 -0.19 -15.79
CA ALA A 19 18.66 -1.07 -14.89
C ALA A 19 17.17 -1.18 -15.25
N ILE A 20 16.54 -0.08 -15.69
CA ILE A 20 15.16 -0.07 -16.17
C ILE A 20 15.04 -0.90 -17.46
N SER A 21 15.95 -0.70 -18.42
CA SER A 21 15.93 -1.41 -19.71
C SER A 21 16.15 -2.92 -19.55
N GLU A 22 17.01 -3.32 -18.60
CA GLU A 22 17.22 -4.75 -18.27
C GLU A 22 16.05 -5.36 -17.49
N ALA A 23 15.32 -4.54 -16.71
CA ALA A 23 14.15 -4.99 -15.97
C ALA A 23 12.90 -5.09 -16.85
N ASP A 24 12.77 -4.20 -17.84
CA ASP A 24 11.60 -4.07 -18.72
C ASP A 24 12.02 -3.55 -20.10
N GLY A 25 12.36 -4.48 -21.00
CA GLY A 25 12.82 -4.17 -22.35
C GLY A 25 11.73 -3.65 -23.31
N GLU A 26 10.45 -3.68 -22.91
CA GLU A 26 9.33 -3.24 -23.75
C GLU A 26 8.96 -1.76 -23.51
N SER A 27 9.39 -1.16 -22.41
CA SER A 27 9.08 0.22 -22.08
C SER A 27 10.07 1.20 -22.72
N THR A 28 9.56 2.36 -23.12
CA THR A 28 10.38 3.47 -23.62
C THR A 28 10.83 4.33 -22.45
N VAL A 29 12.15 4.40 -22.21
CA VAL A 29 12.74 5.21 -21.14
C VAL A 29 13.15 6.58 -21.69
N CYS A 30 12.62 7.65 -21.09
CA CYS A 30 12.93 9.03 -21.40
C CYS A 30 13.76 9.62 -20.24
N ALA A 31 15.04 9.90 -20.48
CA ALA A 31 16.01 10.27 -19.45
C ALA A 31 16.33 11.77 -19.46
N PHE A 32 16.32 12.41 -18.30
CA PHE A 32 16.60 13.83 -18.14
C PHE A 32 17.55 14.09 -16.97
N ARG A 33 18.48 15.02 -17.16
CA ARG A 33 19.36 15.52 -16.09
C ARG A 33 18.86 16.82 -15.47
N SER A 34 17.83 17.42 -16.04
CA SER A 34 17.20 18.65 -15.56
C SER A 34 15.78 18.35 -15.13
N PRO A 35 15.41 18.62 -13.86
CA PRO A 35 14.05 18.50 -13.39
C PRO A 35 13.05 19.35 -14.19
N ASP A 36 13.45 20.57 -14.60
CA ASP A 36 12.58 21.46 -15.36
C ASP A 36 12.25 20.89 -16.75
N GLN A 37 13.26 20.32 -17.44
CA GLN A 37 13.03 19.66 -18.73
C GLN A 37 12.17 18.42 -18.59
N ALA A 38 12.33 17.67 -17.51
CA ALA A 38 11.52 16.50 -17.19
C ALA A 38 10.06 16.90 -16.94
N ALA A 39 9.81 17.98 -16.20
CA ALA A 39 8.47 18.53 -15.95
C ALA A 39 7.78 19.02 -17.23
N GLU A 40 8.53 19.67 -18.14
CA GLU A 40 8.03 20.10 -19.45
C GLU A 40 7.67 18.91 -20.34
N PHE A 41 8.56 17.91 -20.40
CA PHE A 41 8.34 16.67 -21.13
C PHE A 41 7.10 15.94 -20.65
N ALA A 42 6.98 15.75 -19.33
CA ALA A 42 5.85 15.03 -18.73
C ALA A 42 4.50 15.71 -19.01
N GLY A 43 4.47 17.04 -19.09
CA GLY A 43 3.26 17.79 -19.47
C GLY A 43 2.78 17.54 -20.90
N LYS A 44 3.69 17.13 -21.80
CA LYS A 44 3.38 16.87 -23.23
C LYS A 44 3.15 15.38 -23.49
N GLU A 45 3.99 14.52 -22.95
CA GLU A 45 4.12 13.10 -23.32
C GLU A 45 3.47 12.12 -22.33
N LYS A 46 3.03 12.61 -21.17
CA LYS A 46 2.29 11.88 -20.12
C LYS A 46 2.92 10.50 -19.82
N PRO A 47 4.09 10.44 -19.21
CA PRO A 47 4.69 9.17 -18.81
C PRO A 47 3.84 8.51 -17.71
N GLU A 48 3.69 7.20 -17.75
CA GLU A 48 2.91 6.45 -16.77
C GLU A 48 3.67 6.20 -15.47
N ILE A 49 5.02 6.12 -15.56
CA ILE A 49 5.90 5.90 -14.40
C ILE A 49 7.04 6.91 -14.46
N ALA A 50 7.45 7.45 -13.31
CA ALA A 50 8.59 8.33 -13.16
C ALA A 50 9.56 7.80 -12.08
N PHE A 51 10.82 7.56 -12.45
CA PHE A 51 11.91 7.35 -11.51
C PHE A 51 12.66 8.66 -11.29
N LEU A 52 12.70 9.15 -10.06
CA LEU A 52 13.23 10.46 -9.71
C LEU A 52 14.30 10.33 -8.63
N ASP A 53 15.49 10.89 -8.87
CA ASP A 53 16.42 11.12 -7.75
C ASP A 53 15.84 12.18 -6.82
N ILE A 54 16.00 12.01 -5.50
CA ILE A 54 15.52 12.97 -4.52
C ILE A 54 16.43 14.19 -4.48
N THR A 55 17.75 13.98 -4.49
CA THR A 55 18.73 15.03 -4.28
C THR A 55 19.26 15.56 -5.60
N MET A 56 18.59 16.53 -6.17
CA MET A 56 19.00 17.17 -7.43
C MET A 56 19.24 18.67 -7.24
N ARG A 57 20.08 19.25 -8.10
CA ARG A 57 20.35 20.70 -8.10
C ARG A 57 19.16 21.48 -8.63
N GLY A 58 18.81 22.56 -7.95
CA GLY A 58 17.70 23.42 -8.32
C GLY A 58 16.38 22.92 -7.73
N MET A 59 15.60 22.20 -8.50
CA MET A 59 14.38 21.55 -8.04
C MET A 59 14.72 20.14 -7.56
N ASP A 60 14.40 19.80 -6.32
CA ASP A 60 14.53 18.45 -5.80
C ASP A 60 13.48 17.49 -6.37
N GLY A 61 13.74 16.19 -6.21
CA GLY A 61 12.84 15.16 -6.76
C GLY A 61 11.45 15.14 -6.14
N ILE A 62 11.32 15.59 -4.89
CA ILE A 62 10.04 15.66 -4.19
C ILE A 62 9.16 16.74 -4.82
N ARG A 63 9.72 17.90 -5.03
CA ARG A 63 9.02 19.02 -5.70
C ARG A 63 8.65 18.67 -7.14
N LEU A 64 9.54 17.98 -7.85
CA LEU A 64 9.23 17.47 -9.18
C LEU A 64 8.06 16.47 -9.15
N ALA A 65 8.08 15.55 -8.21
CA ALA A 65 7.00 14.57 -8.04
C ALA A 65 5.64 15.25 -7.79
N GLU A 66 5.59 16.24 -6.89
CA GLU A 66 4.37 17.04 -6.63
C GLU A 66 3.83 17.66 -7.93
N LEU A 67 4.69 18.31 -8.72
CA LEU A 67 4.32 18.91 -10.00
C LEU A 67 3.81 17.90 -11.03
N LEU A 68 4.41 16.70 -11.06
CA LEU A 68 3.98 15.63 -11.97
C LEU A 68 2.61 15.09 -11.56
N MET A 69 2.40 14.85 -10.27
CA MET A 69 1.14 14.34 -9.73
C MET A 69 0.01 15.38 -9.78
N GLU A 70 0.32 16.66 -9.67
CA GLU A 70 -0.67 17.74 -9.88
C GLU A 70 -1.19 17.77 -11.32
N LYS A 71 -0.30 17.53 -12.31
CA LYS A 71 -0.65 17.50 -13.74
C LYS A 71 -1.30 16.19 -14.17
N ASP A 72 -0.87 15.06 -13.59
CA ASP A 72 -1.39 13.73 -13.85
C ASP A 72 -1.45 12.92 -12.55
N PRO A 73 -2.62 12.89 -11.87
CA PRO A 73 -2.79 12.11 -10.64
C PRO A 73 -2.60 10.59 -10.81
N GLY A 74 -2.59 10.09 -12.04
CA GLY A 74 -2.39 8.67 -12.35
C GLY A 74 -0.93 8.23 -12.43
N ILE A 75 0.01 9.19 -12.52
CA ILE A 75 1.44 8.88 -12.65
C ILE A 75 1.95 8.12 -11.41
N GLN A 76 2.70 7.06 -11.65
CA GLN A 76 3.36 6.32 -10.55
C GLN A 76 4.77 6.84 -10.34
N VAL A 77 5.01 7.53 -9.23
CA VAL A 77 6.34 8.06 -8.89
C VAL A 77 7.12 7.06 -8.05
N ILE A 78 8.36 6.78 -8.46
CA ILE A 78 9.31 5.91 -7.76
C ILE A 78 10.57 6.72 -7.51
N PHE A 79 10.93 6.91 -6.25
CA PHE A 79 12.17 7.62 -5.93
C PHE A 79 13.40 6.73 -6.00
N THR A 80 14.52 7.31 -6.45
CA THR A 80 15.84 6.70 -6.36
C THR A 80 16.74 7.58 -5.48
N THR A 81 17.45 7.04 -4.51
CA THR A 81 18.32 7.84 -3.65
C THR A 81 19.44 7.03 -2.99
N GLY A 82 20.57 7.67 -2.71
CA GLY A 82 21.66 7.11 -1.92
C GLY A 82 21.50 7.27 -0.41
N HIS A 83 20.50 8.02 0.06
CA HIS A 83 20.33 8.38 1.47
C HIS A 83 18.99 7.94 2.02
N GLU A 84 19.00 7.16 3.09
CA GLU A 84 17.79 6.65 3.74
C GLU A 84 16.96 7.74 4.46
N ASN A 85 17.56 8.91 4.72
CA ASN A 85 16.95 9.99 5.50
C ASN A 85 15.82 10.75 4.77
N TYR A 86 15.79 10.74 3.43
CA TYR A 86 14.75 11.42 2.63
C TYR A 86 13.47 10.60 2.44
N MET A 87 13.43 9.44 3.05
CA MET A 87 12.28 8.53 2.99
C MET A 87 10.99 9.18 3.53
N LYS A 88 11.11 10.04 4.56
CA LYS A 88 9.95 10.72 5.18
C LYS A 88 9.27 11.68 4.21
N ASP A 89 10.04 12.44 3.46
CA ASP A 89 9.51 13.43 2.53
C ASP A 89 8.91 12.79 1.27
N ALA A 90 9.49 11.69 0.79
CA ALA A 90 8.95 10.88 -0.29
C ALA A 90 7.57 10.27 0.07
N PHE A 91 7.36 9.92 1.34
CA PHE A 91 6.08 9.38 1.82
C PHE A 91 4.98 10.43 1.95
N ARG A 92 5.31 11.69 2.27
CA ARG A 92 4.32 12.78 2.38
C ARG A 92 3.53 13.02 1.10
N ILE A 93 4.11 12.72 -0.05
CA ILE A 93 3.49 12.94 -1.36
C ILE A 93 2.91 11.67 -1.99
N HIS A 94 2.71 10.60 -1.22
CA HIS A 94 2.12 9.33 -1.69
C HIS A 94 2.88 8.70 -2.88
N ALA A 95 4.21 8.80 -2.89
CA ALA A 95 5.03 8.19 -3.93
C ALA A 95 4.76 6.69 -4.06
N GLY A 96 4.68 6.22 -5.30
CA GLY A 96 4.37 4.84 -5.64
C GLY A 96 5.43 3.81 -5.26
N GLY A 97 6.69 4.21 -5.07
CA GLY A 97 7.80 3.31 -4.75
C GLY A 97 9.10 4.02 -4.42
N TYR A 98 10.12 3.23 -4.06
CA TYR A 98 11.43 3.74 -3.64
C TYR A 98 12.54 2.73 -3.91
N VAL A 99 13.62 3.16 -4.53
CA VAL A 99 14.80 2.33 -4.85
C VAL A 99 16.05 2.95 -4.24
N THR A 100 16.75 2.21 -3.37
CA THR A 100 18.04 2.64 -2.84
C THR A 100 19.17 2.45 -3.86
N LYS A 101 20.01 3.45 -4.04
CA LYS A 101 21.26 3.33 -4.79
C LYS A 101 22.25 2.39 -4.03
N PRO A 102 23.01 1.51 -4.69
CA PRO A 102 23.05 1.35 -6.14
C PRO A 102 21.78 0.71 -6.69
N VAL A 103 21.31 1.23 -7.83
CA VAL A 103 20.18 0.68 -8.57
C VAL A 103 20.58 -0.64 -9.23
N THR A 104 19.72 -1.66 -9.10
CA THR A 104 19.90 -2.95 -9.78
C THR A 104 18.63 -3.35 -10.54
N PRO A 105 18.73 -4.14 -11.62
CA PRO A 105 17.57 -4.60 -12.37
C PRO A 105 16.52 -5.31 -11.50
N GLU A 106 16.95 -6.06 -10.47
CA GLU A 106 16.04 -6.76 -9.56
C GLU A 106 15.22 -5.79 -8.72
N LYS A 107 15.85 -4.70 -8.19
CA LYS A 107 15.14 -3.68 -7.43
C LYS A 107 14.13 -2.95 -8.32
N ILE A 108 14.55 -2.57 -9.52
CA ILE A 108 13.69 -1.91 -10.51
C ILE A 108 12.52 -2.81 -10.90
N ARG A 109 12.76 -4.10 -11.17
CA ARG A 109 11.69 -5.05 -11.56
C ARG A 109 10.60 -5.17 -10.50
N LYS A 110 10.97 -5.17 -9.21
CA LYS A 110 10.02 -5.22 -8.11
C LYS A 110 9.11 -3.99 -8.07
N GLU A 111 9.71 -2.80 -8.17
CA GLU A 111 8.93 -1.56 -8.13
C GLU A 111 8.09 -1.36 -9.39
N LEU A 112 8.61 -1.72 -10.57
CA LEU A 112 7.84 -1.71 -11.82
C LEU A 112 6.64 -2.65 -11.77
N ALA A 113 6.76 -3.83 -11.19
CA ALA A 113 5.64 -4.75 -11.05
C ALA A 113 4.51 -4.13 -10.23
N VAL A 114 4.84 -3.50 -9.10
CA VAL A 114 3.87 -2.80 -8.25
C VAL A 114 3.22 -1.61 -8.97
N ALA A 115 4.03 -0.78 -9.66
CA ALA A 115 3.53 0.36 -10.40
C ALA A 115 2.58 -0.06 -11.54
N LYS A 116 2.93 -1.11 -12.29
CA LYS A 116 2.09 -1.68 -13.36
C LYS A 116 0.76 -2.22 -12.83
N MET A 117 0.77 -2.90 -11.67
CA MET A 117 -0.47 -3.37 -11.02
C MET A 117 -1.40 -2.21 -10.66
N ARG A 118 -0.86 -1.11 -10.12
CA ARG A 118 -1.65 0.10 -9.78
C ARG A 118 -2.24 0.76 -11.02
N LEU A 119 -1.45 0.88 -12.09
CA LEU A 119 -1.93 1.43 -13.37
C LEU A 119 -3.05 0.57 -13.98
N ALA A 120 -2.91 -0.76 -13.92
CA ALA A 120 -3.94 -1.68 -14.38
C ALA A 120 -5.24 -1.56 -13.56
N GLY A 121 -5.13 -1.44 -12.24
CA GLY A 121 -6.27 -1.23 -11.34
C GLY A 121 -6.95 0.13 -11.53
N ALA A 122 -6.21 1.18 -11.89
CA ALA A 122 -6.76 2.50 -12.17
C ALA A 122 -7.49 2.56 -13.52
N ALA A 123 -7.03 1.83 -14.54
CA ALA A 123 -7.67 1.74 -15.85
C ALA A 123 -9.02 0.98 -15.83
N ALA A 124 -9.29 0.20 -14.79
CA ALA A 124 -10.51 -0.59 -14.63
C ALA A 124 -11.68 0.15 -13.97
N ARG A 125 -11.60 1.49 -13.76
CA ARG A 125 -12.71 2.28 -13.21
C ARG A 125 -13.24 3.31 -14.22
N PRO A 126 -14.37 2.98 -14.92
CA PRO A 126 -15.60 3.70 -14.75
C PRO A 126 -16.74 2.71 -14.45
N GLY A 127 -17.21 2.70 -13.18
CA GLY A 127 -18.50 2.12 -12.78
C GLY A 127 -18.67 0.62 -13.07
N GLY A 128 -18.18 -0.24 -12.18
CA GLY A 128 -18.45 -1.67 -12.26
C GLY A 128 -17.38 -2.49 -11.54
N SER A 129 -17.82 -3.43 -10.72
CA SER A 129 -17.01 -4.51 -10.15
C SER A 129 -15.95 -5.01 -11.14
N ALA A 130 -14.70 -4.90 -10.81
CA ALA A 130 -13.60 -5.43 -11.62
C ALA A 130 -12.87 -6.51 -10.83
N ASP A 131 -13.01 -7.73 -11.29
CA ASP A 131 -12.14 -8.85 -10.96
C ASP A 131 -10.67 -8.48 -11.28
N ILE A 132 -9.82 -8.60 -10.30
CA ILE A 132 -8.36 -8.41 -10.45
C ILE A 132 -7.84 -9.64 -11.20
N PRO A 133 -7.15 -9.49 -12.35
CA PRO A 133 -6.57 -10.64 -13.02
C PRO A 133 -5.48 -11.27 -12.14
N VAL A 134 -5.69 -12.51 -11.77
CA VAL A 134 -4.69 -13.37 -11.13
C VAL A 134 -3.59 -13.64 -12.16
N ILE A 135 -2.38 -13.18 -11.89
CA ILE A 135 -1.22 -13.57 -12.71
C ILE A 135 -0.88 -15.01 -12.34
N SER A 136 -1.20 -15.94 -13.25
CA SER A 136 -0.76 -17.32 -13.16
C SER A 136 0.77 -17.36 -13.31
N VAL A 137 1.47 -17.75 -12.26
CA VAL A 137 2.86 -18.18 -12.34
C VAL A 137 2.81 -19.64 -12.78
N GLU A 138 3.19 -19.91 -14.04
CA GLU A 138 3.30 -21.28 -14.56
C GLU A 138 4.29 -22.08 -13.70
N GLY A 139 3.80 -23.14 -13.07
CA GLY A 139 4.64 -24.14 -12.42
C GLY A 139 4.28 -24.55 -11.00
N MET A 140 3.06 -24.34 -10.53
CA MET A 140 2.55 -25.02 -9.32
C MET A 140 1.13 -25.49 -9.58
N ASP A 141 0.89 -26.78 -9.37
CA ASP A 141 -0.38 -27.47 -9.52
C ASP A 141 -1.51 -26.67 -8.84
N GLU A 142 -2.60 -26.43 -9.57
CA GLU A 142 -3.83 -25.85 -9.06
C GLU A 142 -4.41 -26.76 -7.95
N PRO A 143 -4.77 -26.24 -6.77
CA PRO A 143 -5.83 -26.83 -6.01
C PRO A 143 -7.14 -26.12 -6.38
N GLU A 144 -7.96 -26.77 -7.19
CA GLU A 144 -9.37 -26.50 -7.28
C GLU A 144 -9.96 -26.59 -5.87
N THR A 145 -10.38 -25.44 -5.32
CA THR A 145 -11.60 -25.32 -4.49
C THR A 145 -11.74 -23.85 -4.11
N SER A 146 -12.88 -23.24 -4.35
CA SER A 146 -13.30 -21.98 -3.76
C SER A 146 -13.57 -22.22 -2.26
N GLU A 147 -12.51 -22.38 -1.50
CA GLU A 147 -12.62 -22.42 -0.04
C GLU A 147 -12.95 -21.01 0.46
N SER A 148 -14.05 -20.89 1.19
CA SER A 148 -14.39 -19.69 1.93
C SER A 148 -13.22 -19.21 2.77
N PRO A 149 -12.98 -17.89 2.89
CA PRO A 149 -11.85 -17.38 3.66
C PRO A 149 -11.80 -18.00 5.05
N ARG A 150 -10.66 -18.57 5.43
CA ARG A 150 -10.49 -19.21 6.75
C ARG A 150 -10.45 -18.20 7.89
N LEU A 151 -10.16 -16.93 7.58
CA LEU A 151 -10.07 -15.85 8.54
C LEU A 151 -11.37 -15.02 8.49
N PHE A 152 -12.05 -14.96 9.62
CA PHE A 152 -13.20 -14.08 9.84
C PHE A 152 -12.81 -12.96 10.80
N VAL A 153 -13.11 -11.71 10.44
CA VAL A 153 -12.79 -10.51 11.23
C VAL A 153 -14.09 -9.78 11.57
N ARG A 154 -14.28 -9.51 12.84
CA ARG A 154 -15.37 -8.68 13.36
C ARG A 154 -14.81 -7.29 13.68
N CYS A 155 -15.35 -6.29 12.99
CA CYS A 155 -15.00 -4.87 13.16
C CYS A 155 -16.10 -4.09 13.89
N PHE A 156 -17.36 -4.54 13.75
CA PHE A 156 -18.48 -3.89 14.44
C PHE A 156 -18.50 -4.29 15.92
N GLY A 157 -18.42 -3.28 16.80
CA GLY A 157 -18.13 -3.42 18.21
C GLY A 157 -16.64 -3.47 18.49
N ASN A 158 -16.19 -4.44 19.25
CA ASN A 158 -14.75 -4.67 19.50
C ASN A 158 -14.13 -5.51 18.38
N PHE A 159 -12.93 -5.14 17.96
CA PHE A 159 -12.16 -5.90 16.98
C PHE A 159 -11.83 -7.30 17.49
N GLN A 160 -12.23 -8.30 16.74
CA GLN A 160 -11.96 -9.71 17.03
C GLN A 160 -11.65 -10.47 15.74
N VAL A 161 -10.79 -11.47 15.85
CA VAL A 161 -10.37 -12.32 14.73
C VAL A 161 -10.65 -13.76 15.06
N PHE A 162 -11.23 -14.50 14.11
CA PHE A 162 -11.61 -15.90 14.26
C PHE A 162 -11.07 -16.72 13.09
N LEU A 163 -10.96 -18.01 13.30
CA LEU A 163 -10.59 -19.00 12.29
C LEU A 163 -11.76 -19.95 12.06
N ASP A 164 -11.84 -20.47 10.84
CA ASP A 164 -12.76 -21.52 10.45
C ASP A 164 -14.24 -21.23 10.85
N GLY A 165 -14.73 -20.04 10.42
CA GLY A 165 -16.13 -19.66 10.62
C GLY A 165 -16.52 -19.33 12.05
N GLU A 166 -15.75 -18.54 12.77
CA GLU A 166 -15.95 -18.12 14.18
C GLU A 166 -15.75 -19.22 15.23
N SER A 167 -15.35 -20.44 14.82
CA SER A 167 -15.20 -21.57 15.75
C SER A 167 -14.05 -21.41 16.73
N ARG A 168 -13.00 -20.65 16.36
CA ARG A 168 -11.82 -20.44 17.17
C ARG A 168 -11.31 -19.02 17.09
N GLN A 169 -11.31 -18.29 18.20
CA GLN A 169 -10.74 -16.95 18.27
C GLN A 169 -9.22 -16.98 18.12
N LEU A 170 -8.68 -16.16 17.23
CA LEU A 170 -7.26 -15.95 17.06
C LEU A 170 -6.78 -14.86 17.99
N VAL A 171 -5.83 -15.19 18.86
CA VAL A 171 -5.26 -14.24 19.82
C VAL A 171 -3.85 -13.86 19.38
N PHE A 172 -3.59 -12.57 19.30
CA PHE A 172 -2.25 -12.05 19.02
C PHE A 172 -1.41 -11.95 20.30
N PRO A 173 -0.08 -12.11 20.21
CA PRO A 173 0.81 -12.10 21.37
C PRO A 173 0.80 -10.80 22.17
N SER A 174 0.52 -9.66 21.52
CA SER A 174 0.40 -8.36 22.18
C SER A 174 -0.81 -7.59 21.67
N ALA A 175 -1.37 -6.71 22.50
CA ALA A 175 -2.47 -5.83 22.09
C ALA A 175 -2.07 -4.95 20.88
N LYS A 176 -0.82 -4.48 20.84
CA LYS A 176 -0.31 -3.67 19.72
C LYS A 176 -0.15 -4.47 18.43
N SER A 177 0.11 -5.78 18.47
CA SER A 177 0.12 -6.60 17.26
C SER A 177 -1.30 -6.88 16.73
N ALA A 178 -2.30 -6.99 17.61
CA ALA A 178 -3.71 -7.04 17.24
C ALA A 178 -4.19 -5.69 16.64
N GLU A 179 -3.80 -4.58 17.27
CA GLU A 179 -4.11 -3.22 16.82
C GLU A 179 -3.52 -2.94 15.43
N LEU A 180 -2.29 -3.36 15.17
CA LEU A 180 -1.69 -3.27 13.84
C LEU A 180 -2.53 -4.00 12.79
N PHE A 181 -2.98 -5.22 13.10
CA PHE A 181 -3.83 -5.96 12.16
C PHE A 181 -5.19 -5.28 11.96
N ALA A 182 -5.80 -4.77 13.04
CA ALA A 182 -7.05 -4.01 12.97
C ALA A 182 -6.92 -2.76 12.09
N TYR A 183 -5.82 -2.03 12.22
CA TYR A 183 -5.54 -0.87 11.37
C TYR A 183 -5.44 -1.24 9.89
N LEU A 184 -4.76 -2.34 9.56
CA LEU A 184 -4.67 -2.80 8.18
C LEU A 184 -6.02 -3.27 7.61
N ILE A 185 -6.86 -3.87 8.42
CA ILE A 185 -8.24 -4.24 8.05
C ILE A 185 -9.07 -2.98 7.77
N ASP A 186 -8.99 -1.95 8.64
CA ASP A 186 -9.68 -0.66 8.44
C ASP A 186 -9.35 -0.04 7.07
N ARG A 187 -8.12 -0.19 6.62
CA ARG A 187 -7.65 0.34 5.33
C ARG A 187 -8.12 -0.44 4.09
N ASN A 188 -8.83 -1.52 4.26
CA ASN A 188 -9.54 -2.28 3.22
C ASN A 188 -8.69 -2.51 1.94
N GLY A 189 -7.53 -3.12 2.11
CA GLY A 189 -6.62 -3.44 1.00
C GLY A 189 -5.70 -2.30 0.55
N ALA A 190 -5.84 -1.10 1.12
CA ALA A 190 -4.89 -0.04 0.85
C ALA A 190 -3.51 -0.39 1.39
N LEU A 191 -2.47 0.01 0.66
CA LEU A 191 -1.11 -0.07 1.16
C LEU A 191 -0.93 0.97 2.27
N CYS A 192 -0.54 0.51 3.47
CA CYS A 192 -0.20 1.36 4.61
C CYS A 192 1.32 1.47 4.71
N THR A 193 1.85 2.67 4.67
CA THR A 193 3.28 2.90 4.89
C THR A 193 3.64 2.73 6.36
N ASN A 194 4.92 2.41 6.64
CA ASN A 194 5.39 2.32 8.02
C ASN A 194 5.16 3.63 8.79
N ALA A 195 5.28 4.79 8.13
CA ALA A 195 5.07 6.10 8.75
C ALA A 195 3.59 6.32 9.13
N GLU A 196 2.65 6.00 8.24
CA GLU A 196 1.21 6.08 8.54
C GLU A 196 0.81 5.16 9.69
N ILE A 197 1.32 3.93 9.68
CA ILE A 197 1.08 2.97 10.77
C ILE A 197 1.64 3.48 12.09
N LEU A 198 2.88 4.00 12.09
CA LEU A 198 3.50 4.56 13.27
C LEU A 198 2.71 5.76 13.82
N SER A 199 2.29 6.67 12.95
CA SER A 199 1.47 7.82 13.34
C SER A 199 0.12 7.40 13.93
N ALA A 200 -0.53 6.39 13.37
CA ALA A 200 -1.82 5.92 13.85
C ALA A 200 -1.73 5.14 15.18
N LEU A 201 -0.71 4.29 15.32
CA LEU A 201 -0.58 3.44 16.50
C LEU A 201 0.07 4.13 17.71
N TRP A 202 0.83 5.21 17.48
CA TRP A 202 1.50 6.00 18.51
C TRP A 202 1.20 7.49 18.31
N GLU A 203 -0.03 7.89 18.62
CA GLU A 203 -0.37 9.30 18.71
C GLU A 203 0.53 9.97 19.75
N ASP A 204 1.32 10.91 19.33
CA ASP A 204 2.22 11.86 20.03
C ASP A 204 2.46 11.55 21.53
N ASP A 205 2.99 10.35 21.83
CA ASP A 205 3.30 9.92 23.21
C ASP A 205 4.64 10.48 23.72
N GLY A 206 5.30 11.33 22.90
CA GLY A 206 6.57 12.00 23.25
C GLY A 206 7.79 11.07 23.25
N ALA A 207 7.65 9.82 22.83
CA ALA A 207 8.77 8.89 22.76
C ALA A 207 9.62 9.08 21.49
N ASP A 208 10.89 8.64 21.53
CA ASP A 208 11.81 8.73 20.39
C ASP A 208 11.36 7.81 19.24
N GLU A 209 11.32 8.35 18.03
CA GLU A 209 10.93 7.67 16.79
C GLU A 209 11.70 6.36 16.54
N ARG A 210 12.97 6.28 16.98
CA ARG A 210 13.79 5.06 16.86
C ARG A 210 13.26 3.93 17.75
N SER A 211 12.74 4.30 18.91
CA SER A 211 12.09 3.36 19.84
C SER A 211 10.83 2.78 19.23
N HIS A 212 9.97 3.62 18.65
CA HIS A 212 8.74 3.21 17.96
C HIS A 212 9.05 2.30 16.76
N MET A 213 10.04 2.62 15.94
CA MET A 213 10.45 1.79 14.81
C MET A 213 10.94 0.40 15.24
N SER A 214 11.70 0.32 16.34
CA SER A 214 12.16 -0.96 16.90
C SER A 214 10.99 -1.80 17.39
N TYR A 215 10.05 -1.17 18.10
CA TYR A 215 8.86 -1.85 18.62
C TYR A 215 7.90 -2.24 17.49
N PHE A 216 7.71 -1.39 16.48
CA PHE A 216 6.96 -1.71 15.28
C PHE A 216 7.47 -2.97 14.56
N LYS A 217 8.79 -3.11 14.39
CA LYS A 217 9.38 -4.32 13.82
C LYS A 217 9.01 -5.58 14.61
N LYS A 218 8.97 -5.46 15.94
CA LYS A 218 8.56 -6.55 16.83
C LYS A 218 7.10 -6.92 16.64
N ILE A 219 6.16 -5.97 16.77
CA ILE A 219 4.72 -6.24 16.70
C ILE A 219 4.31 -6.73 15.30
N ARG A 220 4.93 -6.20 14.25
CA ARG A 220 4.74 -6.70 12.89
C ARG A 220 5.14 -8.16 12.77
N ARG A 221 6.30 -8.55 13.30
CA ARG A 221 6.75 -9.94 13.29
C ARG A 221 5.82 -10.85 14.11
N GLU A 222 5.32 -10.38 15.24
CA GLU A 222 4.31 -11.10 16.04
C GLU A 222 3.05 -11.35 15.23
N MET A 223 2.52 -10.34 14.55
CA MET A 223 1.34 -10.43 13.68
C MET A 223 1.58 -11.41 12.52
N GLU A 224 2.67 -11.23 11.76
CA GLU A 224 3.05 -12.10 10.63
C GLU A 224 3.19 -13.57 11.06
N ASN A 225 3.85 -13.83 12.20
CA ASN A 225 4.02 -15.20 12.74
C ASN A 225 2.69 -15.81 13.19
N THR A 226 1.80 -15.02 13.77
CA THR A 226 0.47 -15.49 14.22
C THR A 226 -0.37 -15.91 13.02
N LEU A 227 -0.44 -15.10 11.98
CA LEU A 227 -1.15 -15.42 10.75
C LEU A 227 -0.51 -16.60 10.00
N ALA A 228 0.82 -16.67 9.94
CA ALA A 228 1.52 -17.80 9.33
C ALA A 228 1.26 -19.11 10.09
N GLY A 229 1.21 -19.06 11.43
CA GLY A 229 0.96 -20.22 12.28
C GLY A 229 -0.44 -20.84 12.10
N CYS A 230 -1.41 -20.08 11.60
CA CYS A 230 -2.74 -20.60 11.28
C CYS A 230 -2.98 -20.82 9.77
N GLY A 231 -1.94 -20.72 8.95
CA GLY A 231 -2.02 -20.93 7.51
C GLY A 231 -2.62 -19.76 6.72
N CYS A 232 -2.72 -18.57 7.36
CA CYS A 232 -3.30 -17.36 6.76
C CYS A 232 -2.23 -16.33 6.38
N ARG A 233 -1.03 -16.78 5.97
CA ARG A 233 0.06 -15.88 5.61
C ARG A 233 -0.24 -15.02 4.39
N ASP A 234 -1.02 -15.53 3.46
CA ASP A 234 -1.45 -14.90 2.21
C ASP A 234 -2.52 -13.79 2.40
N VAL A 235 -3.01 -13.62 3.63
CA VAL A 235 -3.87 -12.50 4.02
C VAL A 235 -3.12 -11.16 4.00
N LEU A 236 -1.80 -11.19 4.14
CA LEU A 236 -0.97 -10.00 4.10
C LEU A 236 -0.17 -9.93 2.80
N PHE A 237 -0.19 -8.76 2.17
CA PHE A 237 0.82 -8.41 1.18
C PHE A 237 1.82 -7.41 1.77
N ARG A 238 3.04 -7.49 1.30
CA ARG A 238 4.12 -6.63 1.76
C ARG A 238 4.88 -6.07 0.59
N VAL A 239 5.09 -4.77 0.65
CA VAL A 239 6.01 -4.05 -0.23
C VAL A 239 7.12 -3.43 0.59
N TRP A 240 8.14 -2.92 -0.07
CA TRP A 240 9.17 -2.18 0.62
C TRP A 240 8.58 -0.91 1.26
N GLY A 241 8.80 -0.73 2.58
CA GLY A 241 8.30 0.43 3.34
C GLY A 241 6.83 0.37 3.77
N GLY A 242 6.08 -0.68 3.44
CA GLY A 242 4.67 -0.78 3.80
C GLY A 242 4.12 -2.20 3.76
N LEU A 243 2.90 -2.34 4.21
CA LEU A 243 2.14 -3.60 4.18
C LEU A 243 0.63 -3.30 4.10
N GLY A 244 -0.14 -4.32 3.75
CA GLY A 244 -1.58 -4.23 3.70
C GLY A 244 -2.21 -5.61 3.77
N VAL A 245 -3.54 -5.64 3.79
CA VAL A 245 -4.34 -6.87 3.80
C VAL A 245 -4.89 -7.12 2.40
N VAL A 246 -5.00 -8.38 2.01
CA VAL A 246 -5.69 -8.83 0.80
C VAL A 246 -7.17 -9.05 1.17
N PRO A 247 -8.11 -8.15 0.79
CA PRO A 247 -9.49 -8.19 1.27
C PRO A 247 -10.24 -9.46 0.88
N GLU A 248 -9.86 -10.08 -0.25
CA GLU A 248 -10.47 -11.30 -0.78
C GLU A 248 -10.13 -12.55 0.05
N LYS A 249 -9.07 -12.47 0.86
CA LYS A 249 -8.61 -13.54 1.75
C LYS A 249 -9.19 -13.44 3.16
N VAL A 250 -10.03 -12.42 3.41
CA VAL A 250 -10.62 -12.15 4.72
C VAL A 250 -12.13 -12.04 4.58
N SER A 251 -12.87 -12.82 5.36
CA SER A 251 -14.29 -12.57 5.61
C SER A 251 -14.38 -11.51 6.71
N CYS A 252 -14.99 -10.35 6.42
CA CYS A 252 -15.02 -9.23 7.33
C CYS A 252 -16.39 -8.53 7.27
N ASP A 253 -17.03 -8.33 8.43
CA ASP A 253 -18.32 -7.66 8.54
C ASP A 253 -18.29 -6.23 7.96
N TYR A 254 -17.21 -5.48 8.18
CA TYR A 254 -17.01 -4.15 7.60
C TYR A 254 -16.90 -4.20 6.07
N TYR A 255 -16.20 -5.20 5.50
CA TYR A 255 -16.10 -5.34 4.04
C TYR A 255 -17.41 -5.75 3.40
N GLU A 256 -18.19 -6.58 4.06
CA GLU A 256 -19.53 -6.95 3.64
C GLU A 256 -20.48 -5.76 3.66
N TYR A 257 -20.40 -4.91 4.69
CA TYR A 257 -21.15 -3.66 4.79
C TYR A 257 -20.83 -2.72 3.61
N LEU A 258 -19.56 -2.53 3.28
CA LEU A 258 -19.15 -1.69 2.16
C LEU A 258 -19.62 -2.21 0.79
N ARG A 259 -19.72 -3.52 0.63
CA ARG A 259 -20.19 -4.17 -0.60
C ARG A 259 -21.72 -4.17 -0.75
N ARG A 260 -22.46 -4.30 0.33
CA ARG A 260 -23.92 -4.47 0.34
C ARG A 260 -24.59 -3.78 1.55
N PRO A 261 -24.59 -2.46 1.61
CA PRO A 261 -25.07 -1.73 2.79
C PRO A 261 -26.54 -2.03 3.12
N ASP A 262 -27.42 -2.15 2.11
CA ASP A 262 -28.87 -2.38 2.31
C ASP A 262 -29.19 -3.79 2.85
N ALA A 263 -28.52 -4.82 2.33
CA ALA A 263 -28.69 -6.19 2.80
C ALA A 263 -28.15 -6.38 4.23
N PHE A 264 -27.10 -5.69 4.58
CA PHE A 264 -26.46 -5.80 5.88
C PHE A 264 -27.25 -5.11 7.00
N ARG A 265 -27.92 -3.99 6.70
CA ARG A 265 -28.85 -3.31 7.62
C ARG A 265 -30.00 -4.20 8.07
N LEU A 266 -30.49 -5.08 7.19
CA LEU A 266 -31.53 -6.03 7.51
C LEU A 266 -31.05 -7.21 8.37
N SER A 267 -29.75 -7.48 8.41
CA SER A 267 -29.18 -8.68 9.03
C SER A 267 -28.47 -8.50 10.37
N HIS A 268 -28.46 -7.32 11.01
CA HIS A 268 -28.08 -7.11 12.43
C HIS A 268 -26.69 -6.62 12.78
N ALA A 269 -25.82 -6.23 11.87
CA ALA A 269 -24.41 -6.15 12.25
C ALA A 269 -23.95 -4.79 12.80
N TYR A 270 -24.32 -3.68 12.19
CA TYR A 270 -23.86 -2.38 12.69
C TYR A 270 -24.81 -1.81 13.75
N ARG A 271 -24.35 -1.72 15.01
CA ARG A 271 -25.09 -1.18 16.14
C ARG A 271 -24.60 0.19 16.60
N GLY A 272 -23.93 0.95 15.73
CA GLY A 272 -23.34 2.23 16.10
C GLY A 272 -21.97 2.10 16.79
N GLU A 273 -21.30 0.97 16.70
CA GLU A 273 -19.97 0.76 17.26
C GLU A 273 -19.03 0.16 16.22
N TYR A 274 -17.84 0.72 16.07
CA TYR A 274 -16.80 0.28 15.15
C TYR A 274 -15.45 0.32 15.83
N MET A 275 -14.81 -0.84 16.04
CA MET A 275 -13.48 -0.98 16.65
C MET A 275 -13.24 -0.03 17.83
N SER A 276 -14.21 0.08 18.74
CA SER A 276 -14.28 1.10 19.80
C SER A 276 -13.10 1.09 20.79
N GLN A 277 -12.25 0.08 20.75
CA GLN A 277 -11.02 0.02 21.53
C GLN A 277 -9.84 0.84 20.94
N TYR A 278 -9.99 1.43 19.73
CA TYR A 278 -8.91 2.14 19.05
C TYR A 278 -9.33 3.57 18.69
N SER A 279 -8.55 4.57 19.13
CA SER A 279 -8.82 5.99 18.87
C SER A 279 -8.80 6.36 17.38
N TRP A 280 -7.87 5.80 16.61
CA TRP A 280 -7.77 6.04 15.17
C TRP A 280 -9.00 5.56 14.38
N ALA A 281 -9.79 4.64 14.92
CA ALA A 281 -11.00 4.12 14.28
C ALA A 281 -12.17 5.11 14.28
N GLU A 282 -12.11 6.19 15.07
CA GLU A 282 -13.16 7.22 15.16
C GLU A 282 -13.48 7.88 13.82
N VAL A 283 -12.48 8.02 12.93
CA VAL A 283 -12.67 8.61 11.60
C VAL A 283 -13.58 7.74 10.74
N THR A 284 -13.32 6.44 10.69
CA THR A 284 -14.15 5.47 9.95
C THR A 284 -15.52 5.32 10.62
N HIS A 285 -15.58 5.29 11.95
CA HIS A 285 -16.82 5.27 12.71
C HIS A 285 -17.73 6.45 12.39
N ALA A 286 -17.21 7.68 12.41
CA ALA A 286 -17.95 8.88 12.05
C ALA A 286 -18.43 8.88 10.59
N ALA A 287 -17.69 8.29 9.67
CA ALA A 287 -18.13 8.12 8.28
C ALA A 287 -19.31 7.16 8.17
N LEU A 288 -19.24 6.01 8.87
CA LEU A 288 -20.32 5.02 8.92
C LEU A 288 -21.61 5.57 9.55
N GLU A 289 -21.51 6.42 10.58
CA GLU A 289 -22.67 7.08 11.20
C GLU A 289 -23.34 8.09 10.25
N ARG A 290 -22.58 8.88 9.50
CA ARG A 290 -23.13 9.82 8.51
C ARG A 290 -23.93 9.10 7.43
N GLU A 291 -23.39 8.01 6.87
CA GLU A 291 -24.10 7.20 5.88
C GLU A 291 -25.40 6.59 6.41
N ASN A 292 -25.48 6.33 7.72
CA ASN A 292 -26.69 5.83 8.36
C ASN A 292 -27.74 6.92 8.65
N HIS A 293 -27.33 8.20 8.80
CA HIS A 293 -28.25 9.30 9.09
C HIS A 293 -28.84 9.97 7.84
N ASP A 294 -28.17 9.86 6.68
CA ASP A 294 -28.58 10.50 5.42
C ASP A 294 -29.61 9.67 4.63
N GLN A 295 -30.20 8.64 5.20
CA GLN A 295 -31.25 7.79 4.64
C GLN A 295 -32.48 7.68 5.56
#